data_b800988a2806dc8f649aeaaada901af9
#
_entry.id   b800988a2806dc8f649aeaaada901af9
#
_cell.length_a   1.000
_cell.length_b   1.000
_cell.length_c   1.000
_cell.angle_alpha   90.00
_cell.angle_beta   90.00
_cell.angle_gamma   90.00
#
_symmetry.space_group_name_H-M   'P 1'
#
loop_
_entity.id
_entity.type
_entity.pdbx_description
1 polymer ?
#
loop_
_entity_poly.entity_id
_entity_poly.type
_entity_poly.pdbx_seq_one_letter_code
_entity_poly.pdbx_strand_id
1 'polypeptide(L)'
;MTDANLQYSPLGGTQSSSSSSSAEGSRNITNSGVDMRAISTDDIESVEVMRGIPSAEYGNLTSGLVSIRKIRRAMPLTVRFKADGYSKLFSAGKGVNLNQRGTSLLNMDLGYLDSKTDPTDNLENYKRLTASLRYTLKADRKAYSWSWNSALDYQGSFDNSKADPDLNYGHIDEYRSSYNRIAMTNNFMLKP
;
A
#
# COMPACT_ATOMS: atom_id res chain seq x y z
N MET A 1 -17.20 2.38 1.11
CA MET A 1 -16.40 3.44 1.69
C MET A 1 -14.94 3.05 1.65
N THR A 2 -14.11 3.88 1.09
CA THR A 2 -12.73 3.57 0.73
C THR A 2 -11.83 3.62 1.94
N ASP A 3 -11.11 2.54 2.21
CA ASP A 3 -10.17 2.45 3.32
C ASP A 3 -8.80 3.09 3.00
N ALA A 4 -8.54 3.40 1.75
CA ALA A 4 -7.36 4.14 1.33
C ALA A 4 -7.70 5.00 0.10
N ASN A 5 -7.79 6.30 0.29
CA ASN A 5 -7.78 7.26 -0.80
C ASN A 5 -6.33 7.54 -1.17
N LEU A 6 -5.86 6.94 -2.24
CA LEU A 6 -4.60 7.30 -2.84
C LEU A 6 -4.83 8.58 -3.65
N GLN A 7 -4.69 9.73 -3.02
CA GLN A 7 -4.68 11.01 -3.72
C GLN A 7 -3.34 11.17 -4.42
N TYR A 8 -3.35 11.09 -5.74
CA TYR A 8 -2.28 11.59 -6.56
C TYR A 8 -2.43 13.10 -6.67
N SER A 9 -1.57 13.85 -6.01
CA SER A 9 -1.41 15.28 -6.25
C SER A 9 -0.31 15.45 -7.28
N PRO A 10 -0.63 15.90 -8.50
CA PRO A 10 0.38 16.32 -9.47
C PRO A 10 0.88 17.72 -9.09
N LEU A 11 1.52 17.87 -7.97
CA LEU A 11 2.36 19.04 -7.75
C LEU A 11 3.52 18.90 -8.71
N GLY A 12 3.45 19.65 -9.80
CA GLY A 12 4.43 19.69 -10.84
C GLY A 12 5.83 19.97 -10.31
N GLY A 13 6.57 18.91 -10.06
CA GLY A 13 8.00 18.97 -10.00
C GLY A 13 8.50 19.21 -11.41
N THR A 14 9.14 20.35 -11.64
CA THR A 14 9.90 20.59 -12.84
C THR A 14 10.85 19.41 -13.05
N GLN A 15 10.63 18.65 -14.12
CA GLN A 15 11.61 17.70 -14.61
C GLN A 15 12.85 18.49 -15.01
N SER A 16 13.81 18.56 -14.12
CA SER A 16 15.17 18.86 -14.56
C SER A 16 15.70 17.58 -15.19
N SER A 17 15.64 17.52 -16.50
CA SER A 17 16.33 16.50 -17.29
C SER A 17 17.84 16.75 -17.19
N SER A 18 18.43 16.37 -16.08
CA SER A 18 19.88 16.17 -16.03
C SER A 18 20.13 14.76 -16.55
N SER A 19 20.61 14.67 -17.77
CA SER A 19 21.14 13.46 -18.38
C SER A 19 22.46 13.06 -17.71
N SER A 20 22.40 12.72 -16.45
CA SER A 20 23.50 12.02 -15.80
C SER A 20 23.17 10.54 -15.84
N SER A 21 23.95 9.78 -16.57
CA SER A 21 23.92 8.33 -16.64
C SER A 21 24.38 7.63 -15.34
N SER A 22 24.37 8.35 -14.23
CA SER A 22 24.65 7.80 -12.92
C SER A 22 23.35 7.29 -12.29
N ALA A 23 23.42 6.18 -11.58
CA ALA A 23 22.31 5.60 -10.79
C ALA A 23 21.65 6.65 -9.86
N GLU A 24 22.36 7.67 -9.48
CA GLU A 24 21.95 8.82 -8.70
C GLU A 24 20.98 9.74 -9.44
N GLY A 25 21.16 9.97 -10.74
CA GLY A 25 20.31 10.82 -11.56
C GLY A 25 18.92 10.23 -11.83
N SER A 26 18.80 8.89 -11.87
CA SER A 26 17.52 8.22 -12.09
C SER A 26 16.65 8.17 -10.83
N ARG A 27 17.23 8.40 -9.65
CA ARG A 27 16.55 8.28 -8.34
C ARG A 27 16.14 9.61 -7.72
N ASN A 28 16.67 10.71 -8.22
CA ASN A 28 16.33 12.06 -7.76
C ASN A 28 14.99 12.57 -8.32
N ILE A 29 14.13 11.68 -8.79
CA ILE A 29 12.77 12.03 -9.16
C ILE A 29 11.97 12.18 -7.86
N THR A 30 12.03 13.34 -7.28
CA THR A 30 11.12 13.74 -6.21
C THR A 30 9.70 13.70 -6.76
N ASN A 31 8.90 12.74 -6.27
CA ASN A 31 7.46 12.69 -6.49
C ASN A 31 6.99 12.13 -7.84
N SER A 32 7.43 10.95 -8.21
CA SER A 32 6.93 10.22 -9.38
C SER A 32 5.53 9.58 -9.18
N GLY A 33 4.80 9.95 -8.13
CA GLY A 33 3.49 9.38 -7.79
C GLY A 33 3.55 8.32 -6.69
N VAL A 34 2.47 7.56 -6.54
CA VAL A 34 2.38 6.49 -5.55
C VAL A 34 3.14 5.26 -6.06
N ASP A 35 4.11 4.79 -5.30
CA ASP A 35 4.78 3.53 -5.60
C ASP A 35 3.81 2.36 -5.41
N MET A 36 3.33 1.80 -6.52
CA MET A 36 2.38 0.69 -6.51
C MET A 36 2.99 -0.59 -5.91
N ARG A 37 4.33 -0.71 -5.87
CA ARG A 37 5.01 -1.83 -5.19
C ARG A 37 4.74 -1.81 -3.69
N ALA A 38 4.42 -0.65 -3.15
CA ALA A 38 4.13 -0.46 -1.75
C ALA A 38 2.76 -1.00 -1.32
N ILE A 39 1.86 -1.33 -2.26
CA ILE A 39 0.51 -1.79 -1.97
C ILE A 39 0.50 -3.33 -1.95
N SER A 40 0.09 -3.91 -0.81
CA SER A 40 -0.21 -5.34 -0.75
C SER A 40 -1.55 -5.61 -1.44
N THR A 41 -1.58 -6.65 -2.28
CA THR A 41 -2.81 -7.06 -2.99
C THR A 41 -3.58 -8.16 -2.27
N ASP A 42 -3.01 -8.73 -1.21
CA ASP A 42 -3.57 -9.92 -0.55
C ASP A 42 -4.82 -9.61 0.29
N ASP A 43 -4.98 -8.37 0.73
CA ASP A 43 -6.10 -7.88 1.52
C ASP A 43 -7.10 -7.02 0.73
N ILE A 44 -6.97 -6.97 -0.62
CA ILE A 44 -7.84 -6.19 -1.48
C ILE A 44 -9.10 -6.99 -1.81
N GLU A 45 -10.26 -6.38 -1.61
CA GLU A 45 -11.56 -6.90 -2.03
C GLU A 45 -11.94 -6.41 -3.43
N SER A 46 -11.74 -5.13 -3.71
CA SER A 46 -12.02 -4.53 -5.01
C SER A 46 -11.16 -3.31 -5.29
N VAL A 47 -10.92 -3.06 -6.56
CA VAL A 47 -10.29 -1.84 -7.06
C VAL A 47 -11.24 -1.19 -8.05
N GLU A 48 -11.59 0.05 -7.81
CA GLU A 48 -12.42 0.88 -8.67
C GLU A 48 -11.56 2.00 -9.28
N VAL A 49 -11.60 2.12 -10.58
CA VAL A 49 -10.85 3.15 -11.32
C VAL A 49 -11.83 4.09 -11.99
N MET A 50 -11.86 5.32 -11.55
CA MET A 50 -12.65 6.40 -12.15
C MET A 50 -11.72 7.22 -13.04
N ARG A 51 -12.05 7.33 -14.32
CA ARG A 51 -11.31 8.14 -15.29
C ARG A 51 -12.02 9.49 -15.48
N GLY A 52 -11.25 10.54 -15.60
CA GLY A 52 -11.76 11.91 -15.75
C GLY A 52 -11.97 12.59 -14.39
N ILE A 53 -12.86 13.59 -14.36
CA ILE A 53 -13.12 14.38 -13.17
C ILE A 53 -14.09 13.60 -12.26
N PRO A 54 -13.65 13.11 -11.10
CA PRO A 54 -14.53 12.44 -10.15
C PRO A 54 -15.51 13.43 -9.50
N SER A 55 -16.49 12.89 -8.76
CA SER A 55 -17.43 13.70 -7.99
C SER A 55 -16.71 14.67 -7.03
N ALA A 56 -17.31 15.82 -6.77
CA ALA A 56 -16.81 16.82 -5.81
C ALA A 56 -16.59 16.25 -4.38
N GLU A 57 -17.20 15.11 -4.06
CA GLU A 57 -16.98 14.36 -2.80
C GLU A 57 -15.52 13.95 -2.61
N TYR A 58 -14.77 13.75 -3.70
CA TYR A 58 -13.38 13.32 -3.66
C TYR A 58 -12.37 14.47 -3.71
N GLY A 59 -12.82 15.70 -3.61
CA GLY A 59 -11.99 16.89 -3.62
C GLY A 59 -11.52 17.30 -5.02
N ASN A 60 -10.44 18.07 -5.11
CA ASN A 60 -9.94 18.69 -6.33
C ASN A 60 -9.09 17.73 -7.18
N LEU A 61 -9.66 16.60 -7.59
CA LEU A 61 -8.97 15.65 -8.47
C LEU A 61 -9.25 16.00 -9.94
N THR A 62 -8.19 16.17 -10.72
CA THR A 62 -8.29 16.56 -12.14
C THR A 62 -8.09 15.41 -13.13
N SER A 63 -7.48 14.31 -12.69
CA SER A 63 -7.00 13.24 -13.60
C SER A 63 -7.69 11.89 -13.43
N GLY A 64 -8.37 11.69 -12.32
CA GLY A 64 -9.04 10.43 -12.00
C GLY A 64 -8.78 9.97 -10.56
N LEU A 65 -9.40 8.86 -10.19
CA LEU A 65 -9.33 8.27 -8.86
C LEU A 65 -9.19 6.76 -8.95
N VAL A 66 -8.26 6.22 -8.16
CA VAL A 66 -8.18 4.78 -7.87
C VAL A 66 -8.63 4.55 -6.44
N SER A 67 -9.74 3.87 -6.29
CA SER A 67 -10.33 3.53 -4.99
C SER A 67 -10.08 2.06 -4.68
N ILE A 68 -9.42 1.78 -3.58
CA ILE A 68 -9.08 0.42 -3.15
C ILE A 68 -9.91 0.09 -1.91
N ARG A 69 -10.71 -0.97 -2.02
CA ARG A 69 -11.47 -1.51 -0.89
C ARG A 69 -10.77 -2.75 -0.35
N LYS A 70 -10.54 -2.75 0.94
CA LYS A 70 -9.93 -3.89 1.65
C LYS A 70 -10.99 -4.79 2.25
N ILE A 71 -10.68 -6.08 2.37
CA ILE A 71 -11.58 -7.11 2.87
C ILE A 71 -12.03 -6.78 4.31
N ARG A 72 -13.36 -6.81 4.51
CA ARG A 72 -14.03 -6.60 5.81
C ARG A 72 -15.10 -7.66 6.03
N ARG A 73 -14.66 -8.91 6.16
CA ARG A 73 -15.55 -10.06 6.44
C ARG A 73 -14.80 -11.10 7.27
N ALA A 74 -15.58 -11.95 7.94
CA ALA A 74 -15.01 -13.14 8.56
C ALA A 74 -14.40 -14.04 7.50
N MET A 75 -13.15 -14.45 7.71
CA MET A 75 -12.43 -15.36 6.83
C MET A 75 -11.48 -16.24 7.65
N PRO A 76 -11.29 -17.50 7.24
CA PRO A 76 -10.32 -18.37 7.89
C PRO A 76 -8.91 -17.77 7.80
N LEU A 77 -7.99 -18.28 8.59
CA LEU A 77 -6.57 -17.96 8.42
C LEU A 77 -6.13 -18.40 7.03
N THR A 78 -5.72 -17.44 6.23
CA THR A 78 -5.16 -17.65 4.91
C THR A 78 -3.68 -17.29 4.96
N VAL A 79 -2.81 -18.21 4.59
CA VAL A 79 -1.36 -18.00 4.48
C VAL A 79 -0.97 -18.28 3.05
N ARG A 80 -0.24 -17.36 2.46
CA ARG A 80 0.28 -17.48 1.11
C ARG A 80 1.80 -17.29 1.10
N PHE A 81 2.48 -18.20 0.49
CA PHE A 81 3.89 -18.10 0.20
C PHE A 81 4.10 -18.21 -1.31
N LYS A 82 4.87 -17.31 -1.87
CA LYS A 82 5.31 -17.34 -3.26
C LYS A 82 6.80 -17.08 -3.29
N ALA A 83 7.54 -17.91 -4.05
CA ALA A 83 8.95 -17.67 -4.33
C ALA A 83 9.21 -17.95 -5.81
N ASP A 84 9.82 -16.99 -6.47
CA ASP A 84 10.30 -17.10 -7.84
C ASP A 84 11.69 -16.46 -7.96
N GLY A 85 12.27 -16.42 -9.15
CA GLY A 85 13.58 -15.83 -9.39
C GLY A 85 13.67 -14.34 -9.04
N TYR A 86 12.55 -13.62 -9.07
CA TYR A 86 12.49 -12.18 -8.89
C TYR A 86 11.97 -11.77 -7.52
N SER A 87 11.17 -12.62 -6.87
CA SER A 87 10.50 -12.23 -5.65
C SER A 87 10.24 -13.37 -4.68
N LYS A 88 10.24 -13.03 -3.40
CA LYS A 88 9.76 -13.87 -2.31
C LYS A 88 8.67 -13.10 -1.58
N LEU A 89 7.48 -13.67 -1.53
CA LEU A 89 6.32 -13.07 -0.89
C LEU A 89 5.79 -14.01 0.19
N PHE A 90 5.53 -13.45 1.35
CA PHE A 90 4.77 -14.08 2.41
C PHE A 90 3.61 -13.18 2.78
N SER A 91 2.42 -13.75 2.90
CA SER A 91 1.28 -13.05 3.46
C SER A 91 0.43 -13.94 4.35
N ALA A 92 -0.15 -13.36 5.38
CA ALA A 92 -1.07 -14.02 6.29
C ALA A 92 -2.22 -13.07 6.65
N GLY A 93 -3.45 -13.56 6.51
CA GLY A 93 -4.64 -12.78 6.81
C GLY A 93 -5.70 -13.60 7.54
N LYS A 94 -6.43 -12.97 8.46
CA LYS A 94 -7.55 -13.58 9.19
C LYS A 94 -8.62 -12.56 9.51
N GLY A 95 -9.88 -12.96 9.35
CA GLY A 95 -11.05 -12.20 9.78
C GLY A 95 -11.86 -12.95 10.81
N VAL A 96 -12.09 -12.35 11.98
CA VAL A 96 -12.76 -12.98 13.11
C VAL A 96 -13.98 -12.17 13.53
N ASN A 97 -15.13 -12.84 13.66
CA ASN A 97 -16.28 -12.28 14.36
C ASN A 97 -16.01 -12.31 15.86
N LEU A 98 -16.00 -11.17 16.51
CA LEU A 98 -15.76 -11.05 17.94
C LEU A 98 -17.04 -11.36 18.77
N ASN A 99 -18.20 -11.34 18.12
CA ASN A 99 -19.44 -11.70 18.77
C ASN A 99 -20.26 -12.69 17.90
N GLN A 100 -21.13 -13.45 18.55
CA GLN A 100 -21.97 -14.45 17.88
C GLN A 100 -22.98 -13.86 16.89
N ARG A 101 -23.31 -12.59 17.04
CA ARG A 101 -24.26 -11.88 16.14
C ARG A 101 -23.61 -11.34 14.88
N GLY A 102 -22.29 -11.47 14.73
CA GLY A 102 -21.56 -10.95 13.56
C GLY A 102 -21.53 -9.41 13.45
N THR A 103 -21.92 -8.71 14.52
CA THR A 103 -21.95 -7.24 14.53
C THR A 103 -20.59 -6.61 14.82
N SER A 104 -19.65 -7.40 15.33
CA SER A 104 -18.27 -6.95 15.62
C SER A 104 -17.30 -7.87 14.88
N LEU A 105 -16.47 -7.28 14.02
CA LEU A 105 -15.55 -7.98 13.14
C LEU A 105 -14.15 -7.38 13.26
N LEU A 106 -13.15 -8.23 13.35
CA LEU A 106 -11.74 -7.87 13.34
C LEU A 106 -11.05 -8.58 12.18
N ASN A 107 -10.45 -7.82 11.28
CA ASN A 107 -9.55 -8.32 10.24
C ASN A 107 -8.11 -7.91 10.53
N MET A 108 -7.20 -8.85 10.36
CA MET A 108 -5.76 -8.67 10.53
C MET A 108 -5.05 -9.22 9.32
N ASP A 109 -4.10 -8.46 8.79
CA ASP A 109 -3.30 -8.87 7.64
C ASP A 109 -1.84 -8.47 7.85
N LEU A 110 -0.94 -9.35 7.47
CA LEU A 110 0.50 -9.18 7.50
C LEU A 110 1.08 -9.60 6.15
N GLY A 111 1.95 -8.80 5.59
CA GLY A 111 2.59 -9.10 4.32
C GLY A 111 4.07 -8.73 4.34
N TYR A 112 4.90 -9.58 3.78
CA TYR A 112 6.31 -9.35 3.53
C TYR A 112 6.64 -9.65 2.08
N LEU A 113 7.35 -8.75 1.43
CA LEU A 113 7.86 -8.91 0.07
C LEU A 113 9.35 -8.61 0.06
N ASP A 114 10.11 -9.48 -0.56
CA ASP A 114 11.50 -9.27 -0.97
C ASP A 114 11.54 -9.41 -2.49
N SER A 115 11.93 -8.37 -3.20
CA SER A 115 11.85 -8.33 -4.66
C SER A 115 13.13 -7.74 -5.23
N LYS A 116 13.56 -8.29 -6.35
CA LYS A 116 14.67 -7.81 -7.16
C LYS A 116 14.16 -7.44 -8.55
N THR A 117 14.73 -6.41 -9.13
CA THR A 117 14.44 -6.02 -10.53
C THR A 117 15.08 -7.00 -11.49
N ASP A 118 16.31 -7.42 -11.20
CA ASP A 118 17.05 -8.45 -11.92
C ASP A 118 17.49 -9.54 -10.92
N PRO A 119 17.16 -10.83 -11.15
CA PRO A 119 17.60 -11.92 -10.27
C PRO A 119 19.11 -12.11 -10.24
N THR A 120 19.80 -11.74 -11.30
CA THR A 120 21.25 -11.86 -11.43
C THR A 120 21.98 -10.70 -10.77
N ASP A 121 21.31 -9.58 -10.58
CA ASP A 121 21.84 -8.40 -9.90
C ASP A 121 21.68 -8.55 -8.38
N ASN A 122 22.81 -8.61 -7.68
CA ASN A 122 22.87 -8.63 -6.23
C ASN A 122 23.00 -7.23 -5.62
N LEU A 123 23.08 -6.20 -6.45
CA LEU A 123 23.30 -4.82 -6.04
C LEU A 123 22.01 -4.09 -5.75
N GLU A 124 20.87 -4.59 -6.26
CA GLU A 124 19.54 -4.02 -6.03
C GLU A 124 18.63 -4.96 -5.22
N ASN A 125 17.96 -4.40 -4.22
CA ASN A 125 17.01 -5.14 -3.40
C ASN A 125 15.91 -4.22 -2.87
N TYR A 126 14.66 -4.59 -3.09
CA TYR A 126 13.49 -3.93 -2.55
C TYR A 126 12.77 -4.83 -1.56
N LYS A 127 12.56 -4.35 -0.34
CA LYS A 127 11.79 -5.06 0.69
C LYS A 127 10.59 -4.22 1.11
N ARG A 128 9.49 -4.91 1.38
CA ARG A 128 8.26 -4.30 1.89
C ARG A 128 7.71 -5.11 3.04
N LEU A 129 7.33 -4.41 4.10
CA LEU A 129 6.57 -4.95 5.21
C LEU A 129 5.24 -4.20 5.29
N THR A 130 4.13 -4.93 5.33
CA THR A 130 2.80 -4.36 5.51
C THR A 130 2.10 -5.06 6.66
N ALA A 131 1.41 -4.29 7.49
CA ALA A 131 0.54 -4.81 8.53
C ALA A 131 -0.73 -3.97 8.55
N SER A 132 -1.89 -4.61 8.63
CA SER A 132 -3.14 -3.89 8.76
C SER A 132 -4.07 -4.54 9.77
N LEU A 133 -4.78 -3.68 10.50
CA LEU A 133 -5.77 -4.04 11.48
C LEU A 133 -7.04 -3.26 11.17
N ARG A 134 -8.14 -3.96 10.92
CA ARG A 134 -9.42 -3.35 10.60
C ARG A 134 -10.49 -3.84 11.55
N TYR A 135 -11.11 -2.92 12.24
CA TYR A 135 -12.23 -3.19 13.14
C TYR A 135 -13.52 -2.63 12.56
N THR A 136 -14.56 -3.42 12.58
CA THR A 136 -15.90 -3.02 12.14
C THR A 136 -16.89 -3.35 13.24
N LEU A 137 -17.66 -2.37 13.66
CA LEU A 137 -18.75 -2.53 14.61
C LEU A 137 -20.04 -2.02 13.96
N LYS A 138 -21.07 -2.84 13.99
CA LYS A 138 -22.41 -2.50 13.47
C LYS A 138 -23.45 -2.72 14.54
N ALA A 139 -24.42 -1.83 14.61
CA ALA A 139 -25.58 -2.02 15.46
C ALA A 139 -26.83 -1.55 14.71
N ASP A 140 -27.78 -2.48 14.61
CA ASP A 140 -29.08 -2.20 14.00
C ASP A 140 -30.15 -2.15 15.10
N ARG A 141 -30.86 -1.04 15.14
CA ARG A 141 -32.01 -0.80 16.01
C ARG A 141 -33.23 -0.52 15.13
N LYS A 142 -34.43 -0.69 15.68
CA LYS A 142 -35.68 -0.49 14.92
C LYS A 142 -35.82 0.91 14.31
N ALA A 143 -35.26 1.92 14.92
CA ALA A 143 -35.37 3.32 14.48
C ALA A 143 -34.10 3.86 13.79
N TYR A 144 -32.96 3.23 13.97
CA TYR A 144 -31.69 3.70 13.39
C TYR A 144 -30.68 2.56 13.31
N SER A 145 -29.80 2.63 12.34
CA SER A 145 -28.62 1.76 12.24
C SER A 145 -27.37 2.59 12.26
N TRP A 146 -26.33 2.11 12.92
CA TRP A 146 -25.04 2.77 12.91
C TRP A 146 -23.91 1.77 12.67
N SER A 147 -22.86 2.25 12.08
CA SER A 147 -21.64 1.49 11.87
C SER A 147 -20.41 2.33 12.13
N TRP A 148 -19.44 1.73 12.81
CA TRP A 148 -18.13 2.29 13.02
C TRP A 148 -17.08 1.38 12.41
N ASN A 149 -16.28 1.96 11.51
CA ASN A 149 -15.18 1.29 10.83
C ASN A 149 -13.89 2.00 11.20
N SER A 150 -12.97 1.27 11.80
CA SER A 150 -11.62 1.74 12.12
C SER A 150 -10.59 0.90 11.35
N ALA A 151 -9.57 1.52 10.84
CA ALA A 151 -8.44 0.86 10.20
C ALA A 151 -7.13 1.48 10.68
N LEU A 152 -6.16 0.63 10.95
CA LEU A 152 -4.78 0.98 11.23
C LEU A 152 -3.90 0.22 10.24
N ASP A 153 -3.21 0.95 9.40
CA ASP A 153 -2.35 0.40 8.36
C ASP A 153 -0.90 0.86 8.58
N TYR A 154 0.00 -0.08 8.61
CA TYR A 154 1.44 0.13 8.58
C TYR A 154 2.01 -0.34 7.25
N GLN A 155 2.90 0.45 6.69
CA GLN A 155 3.64 0.14 5.48
C GLN A 155 5.07 0.61 5.64
N GLY A 156 6.00 -0.32 5.56
CA GLY A 156 7.44 -0.05 5.49
C GLY A 156 7.99 -0.54 4.16
N SER A 157 8.76 0.28 3.47
CA SER A 157 9.53 -0.14 2.29
C SER A 157 10.98 0.27 2.46
N PHE A 158 11.86 -0.62 2.00
CA PHE A 158 13.30 -0.47 2.07
C PHE A 158 13.84 -0.77 0.68
N ASP A 159 14.42 0.22 0.07
CA ASP A 159 15.05 0.14 -1.24
C ASP A 159 16.55 0.32 -1.05
N ASN A 160 17.33 -0.67 -1.47
CA ASN A 160 18.77 -0.68 -1.36
C ASN A 160 19.39 -0.92 -2.74
N SER A 161 20.32 -0.07 -3.14
CA SER A 161 21.05 -0.20 -4.38
C SER A 161 22.50 0.18 -4.16
N LYS A 162 23.39 -0.56 -4.81
CA LYS A 162 24.82 -0.31 -4.80
C LYS A 162 25.28 -0.04 -6.22
N ALA A 163 26.18 0.90 -6.41
CA ALA A 163 26.86 1.06 -7.67
C ALA A 163 27.76 -0.14 -7.94
N ASP A 164 27.81 -0.58 -9.21
CA ASP A 164 28.69 -1.66 -9.63
C ASP A 164 30.16 -1.21 -9.51
N PRO A 165 30.98 -1.84 -8.67
CA PRO A 165 32.38 -1.48 -8.51
C PRO A 165 33.20 -1.57 -9.81
N ASP A 166 32.83 -2.49 -10.70
CA ASP A 166 33.53 -2.70 -11.97
C ASP A 166 33.28 -1.53 -12.94
N LEU A 167 32.13 -0.89 -12.86
CA LEU A 167 31.77 0.26 -13.68
C LEU A 167 32.14 1.60 -13.02
N ASN A 168 32.39 1.64 -11.71
CA ASN A 168 32.60 2.85 -10.93
C ASN A 168 34.04 2.98 -10.40
N TYR A 169 35.03 2.49 -11.13
CA TYR A 169 36.46 2.60 -10.78
C TYR A 169 36.81 2.13 -9.37
N GLY A 170 36.13 1.09 -8.87
CA GLY A 170 36.35 0.52 -7.54
C GLY A 170 35.68 1.27 -6.40
N HIS A 171 34.96 2.37 -6.66
CA HIS A 171 34.12 3.02 -5.65
C HIS A 171 32.82 2.27 -5.45
N ILE A 172 32.48 1.98 -4.20
CA ILE A 172 31.20 1.36 -3.82
C ILE A 172 30.32 2.46 -3.26
N ASP A 173 29.47 3.03 -4.09
CA ASP A 173 28.42 3.94 -3.64
C ASP A 173 27.19 3.12 -3.26
N GLU A 174 26.72 3.25 -2.03
CA GLU A 174 25.52 2.57 -1.54
C GLU A 174 24.41 3.60 -1.33
N TYR A 175 23.28 3.37 -1.99
CA TYR A 175 22.07 4.15 -1.79
C TYR A 175 21.04 3.34 -1.02
N ARG A 176 20.57 3.89 0.11
CA ARG A 176 19.49 3.29 0.91
C ARG A 176 18.35 4.28 1.05
N SER A 177 17.19 3.86 0.64
CA SER A 177 15.94 4.59 0.87
C SER A 177 15.04 3.78 1.78
N SER A 178 14.49 4.40 2.80
CA SER A 178 13.46 3.79 3.64
C SER A 178 12.26 4.70 3.73
N TYR A 179 11.08 4.14 3.54
CA TYR A 179 9.82 4.83 3.69
C TYR A 179 8.95 4.06 4.68
N ASN A 180 8.51 4.74 5.72
CA ASN A 180 7.62 4.18 6.72
C ASN A 180 6.37 5.05 6.83
N ARG A 181 5.21 4.43 6.74
CA ARG A 181 3.90 5.08 6.84
C ARG A 181 3.03 4.34 7.84
N ILE A 182 2.45 5.09 8.76
CA ILE A 182 1.35 4.63 9.60
C ILE A 182 0.14 5.48 9.23
N ALA A 183 -0.98 4.85 8.94
CA ALA A 183 -2.23 5.52 8.63
C ALA A 183 -3.34 4.96 9.52
N MET A 184 -4.12 5.86 10.13
CA MET A 184 -5.31 5.51 10.89
C MET A 184 -6.52 6.17 10.24
N THR A 185 -7.53 5.37 9.96
CA THR A 185 -8.78 5.84 9.37
C THR A 185 -9.95 5.43 10.25
N ASN A 186 -10.80 6.38 10.60
CA ASN A 186 -12.03 6.14 11.34
C ASN A 186 -13.21 6.66 10.55
N ASN A 187 -14.23 5.85 10.45
CA ASN A 187 -15.45 6.20 9.77
C ASN A 187 -16.67 5.79 10.60
N PHE A 188 -17.50 6.75 10.92
CA PHE A 188 -18.75 6.56 11.61
C PHE A 188 -19.90 6.93 10.69
N MET A 189 -20.88 6.04 10.53
CA MET A 189 -22.07 6.24 9.73
C MET A 189 -23.30 5.96 10.59
N LEU A 190 -24.22 6.91 10.61
CA LEU A 190 -25.53 6.79 11.21
C LEU A 190 -26.57 6.87 10.08
N LYS A 191 -27.50 5.92 10.07
CA LYS A 191 -28.65 5.91 9.16
C LYS A 191 -29.92 5.92 10.01
N PRO A 192 -30.82 6.89 9.79
CA PRO A 192 -32.13 6.93 10.42
C PRO A 192 -33.05 5.80 9.94
#